data_b4cfa75d5445545cb9f3a21de336ad3f
#
_entry.id   b4cfa75d5445545cb9f3a21de336ad3f
#
_cell.length_a   1.000
_cell.length_b   1.000
_cell.length_c   1.000
_cell.angle_alpha   90.00
_cell.angle_beta   90.00
_cell.angle_gamma   90.00
#
_symmetry.space_group_name_H-M   'P 1'
#
loop_
_entity.id
_entity.type
_entity.pdbx_description
1 polymer ?
#
loop_
_entity_poly.entity_id
_entity_poly.type
_entity_poly.pdbx_seq_one_letter_code
_entity_poly.pdbx_strand_id
1 'polypeptide(L)'
;AEQVIMQRARQRPHSALGSGLRNLVGILDGSSLVLAPDTGPLHMAVALDRPVVSLLGYTNPKRTGPYRKFHDLMIDAYGDEGEAYPISMENRPDRMGRIAVRDVLDRVERWRSAYQSAVSGPKA
;
A
#
# COMPACT_ATOMS: atom_id res chain seq x y z
N ALA A 1 2.93 1.56 17.59
CA ALA A 1 3.44 0.76 16.46
C ALA A 1 4.91 1.05 16.18
N GLU A 2 5.33 2.32 16.17
CA GLU A 2 6.72 2.70 15.85
C GLU A 2 7.74 2.01 16.75
N GLN A 3 7.53 2.03 18.06
CA GLN A 3 8.46 1.41 19.02
C GLN A 3 8.63 -0.08 18.77
N VAL A 4 7.55 -0.79 18.46
CA VAL A 4 7.60 -2.22 18.18
C VAL A 4 8.41 -2.50 16.91
N ILE A 5 8.20 -1.70 15.88
CA ILE A 5 8.94 -1.84 14.62
C ILE A 5 10.44 -1.58 14.85
N MET A 6 10.76 -0.51 15.57
CA MET A 6 12.16 -0.16 15.88
C MET A 6 12.87 -1.24 16.68
N GLN A 7 12.16 -1.92 17.60
CA GLN A 7 12.72 -2.98 18.42
C GLN A 7 12.90 -4.30 17.68
N ARG A 8 11.99 -4.63 16.74
CA ARG A 8 11.95 -5.95 16.09
C ARG A 8 12.63 -5.99 14.73
N ALA A 9 12.83 -4.85 14.08
CA ALA A 9 13.46 -4.82 12.76
C ALA A 9 14.94 -5.22 12.85
N ARG A 10 15.38 -6.08 11.94
CA ARG A 10 16.81 -6.48 11.86
C ARG A 10 17.69 -5.31 11.46
N GLN A 11 17.21 -4.51 10.51
CA GLN A 11 17.81 -3.23 10.16
C GLN A 11 16.88 -2.14 10.65
N ARG A 12 17.43 -1.19 11.39
CA ARG A 12 16.64 -0.11 11.97
C ARG A 12 16.06 0.77 10.86
N PRO A 13 14.72 0.87 10.74
CA PRO A 13 14.12 1.75 9.77
C PRO A 13 14.30 3.21 10.18
N HIS A 14 14.24 4.10 9.21
CA HIS A 14 14.27 5.53 9.45
C HIS A 14 12.87 6.03 9.79
N SER A 15 12.71 6.74 10.90
CA SER A 15 11.43 7.35 11.27
C SER A 15 11.29 8.72 10.62
N ALA A 16 10.18 8.94 9.92
CA ALA A 16 9.83 10.23 9.33
C ALA A 16 8.56 10.82 9.96
N LEU A 17 8.11 10.26 11.10
CA LEU A 17 6.93 10.74 11.80
C LEU A 17 7.10 12.22 12.21
N GLY A 18 6.05 13.01 12.01
CA GLY A 18 6.05 14.42 12.39
C GLY A 18 6.86 15.34 11.48
N SER A 19 7.36 14.86 10.36
CA SER A 19 8.23 15.65 9.47
C SER A 19 7.47 16.63 8.56
N GLY A 20 6.14 16.61 8.59
CA GLY A 20 5.30 17.52 7.82
C GLY A 20 4.91 16.99 6.44
N LEU A 21 3.89 17.63 5.86
CA LEU A 21 3.30 17.17 4.59
C LEU A 21 4.28 17.27 3.42
N ARG A 22 5.05 18.34 3.33
CA ARG A 22 6.02 18.54 2.23
C ARG A 22 7.08 17.44 2.24
N ASN A 23 7.60 17.11 3.42
CA ASN A 23 8.58 16.02 3.55
C ASN A 23 7.95 14.67 3.22
N LEU A 24 6.71 14.44 3.62
CA LEU A 24 5.99 13.21 3.27
C LEU A 24 5.89 13.05 1.75
N VAL A 25 5.50 14.09 1.03
CA VAL A 25 5.42 14.06 -0.43
C VAL A 25 6.79 13.75 -1.04
N GLY A 26 7.85 14.38 -0.54
CA GLY A 26 9.22 14.12 -1.01
C GLY A 26 9.67 12.68 -0.76
N ILE A 27 9.34 12.12 0.40
CA ILE A 27 9.64 10.72 0.75
C ILE A 27 8.89 9.77 -0.19
N LEU A 28 7.62 10.01 -0.41
CA LEU A 28 6.81 9.20 -1.32
C LEU A 28 7.34 9.28 -2.76
N ASP A 29 7.66 10.47 -3.21
CA ASP A 29 8.22 10.67 -4.56
C ASP A 29 9.55 9.95 -4.77
N GLY A 30 10.37 9.87 -3.72
CA GLY A 30 11.64 9.15 -3.75
C GLY A 30 11.54 7.65 -3.45
N SER A 31 10.34 7.13 -3.16
CA SER A 31 10.16 5.73 -2.81
C SER A 31 10.00 4.85 -4.04
N SER A 32 10.58 3.65 -4.00
CA SER A 32 10.40 2.63 -5.04
C SER A 32 9.09 1.87 -4.86
N LEU A 33 8.67 1.70 -3.62
CA LEU A 33 7.42 1.03 -3.25
C LEU A 33 6.87 1.68 -1.98
N VAL A 34 5.56 1.86 -1.95
CA VAL A 34 4.83 2.35 -0.78
C VAL A 34 3.91 1.25 -0.28
N LEU A 35 3.78 1.12 1.02
CA LEU A 35 2.83 0.22 1.67
C LEU A 35 1.90 1.09 2.52
N ALA A 36 0.61 1.06 2.22
CA ALA A 36 -0.34 1.94 2.90
C ALA A 36 -1.76 1.36 2.95
N PRO A 37 -2.49 1.59 4.05
CA PRO A 37 -3.93 1.38 4.07
C PRO A 37 -4.65 2.54 3.33
N ASP A 38 -6.00 2.58 3.40
CA ASP A 38 -6.77 3.68 2.83
C ASP A 38 -6.53 4.98 3.63
N THR A 39 -5.55 5.74 3.20
CA THR A 39 -5.10 6.99 3.84
C THR A 39 -4.62 7.98 2.77
N GLY A 40 -4.38 9.23 3.18
CA GLY A 40 -3.80 10.23 2.30
C GLY A 40 -2.53 9.78 1.58
N PRO A 41 -1.55 9.18 2.27
CA PRO A 41 -0.34 8.68 1.61
C PRO A 41 -0.57 7.69 0.47
N LEU A 42 -1.59 6.83 0.56
CA LEU A 42 -1.96 5.94 -0.55
C LEU A 42 -2.29 6.75 -1.81
N HIS A 43 -3.15 7.73 -1.68
CA HIS A 43 -3.59 8.54 -2.82
C HIS A 43 -2.50 9.46 -3.34
N MET A 44 -1.63 9.95 -2.47
CA MET A 44 -0.45 10.71 -2.87
C MET A 44 0.52 9.85 -3.69
N ALA A 45 0.78 8.61 -3.26
CA ALA A 45 1.64 7.69 -4.00
C ALA A 45 1.09 7.41 -5.40
N VAL A 46 -0.21 7.18 -5.53
CA VAL A 46 -0.88 6.99 -6.82
C VAL A 46 -0.72 8.23 -7.71
N ALA A 47 -0.92 9.41 -7.15
CA ALA A 47 -0.79 10.68 -7.89
C ALA A 47 0.66 10.93 -8.35
N LEU A 48 1.64 10.49 -7.57
CA LEU A 48 3.06 10.58 -7.90
C LEU A 48 3.55 9.45 -8.81
N ASP A 49 2.65 8.57 -9.22
CA ASP A 49 2.97 7.39 -10.02
C ASP A 49 3.98 6.46 -9.35
N ARG A 50 3.87 6.31 -8.03
CA ARG A 50 4.70 5.39 -7.25
C ARG A 50 3.94 4.11 -6.94
N PRO A 51 4.53 2.93 -7.22
CA PRO A 51 3.88 1.67 -6.90
C PRO A 51 3.50 1.59 -5.42
N VAL A 52 2.28 1.12 -5.15
CA VAL A 52 1.78 1.02 -3.79
C VAL A 52 1.08 -0.32 -3.57
N VAL A 53 1.49 -1.01 -2.51
CA VAL A 53 0.74 -2.15 -1.97
C VAL A 53 -0.31 -1.56 -1.04
N SER A 54 -1.56 -1.61 -1.47
CA SER A 54 -2.68 -1.04 -0.71
C SER A 54 -3.38 -2.10 0.12
N LEU A 55 -3.60 -1.78 1.39
CA LEU A 55 -4.25 -2.67 2.36
C LEU A 55 -5.67 -2.17 2.59
N LEU A 56 -6.64 -2.83 2.01
CA LEU A 56 -8.03 -2.39 2.03
C LEU A 56 -8.91 -3.47 2.64
N GLY A 57 -9.60 -3.13 3.71
CA GLY A 57 -10.48 -4.05 4.42
C GLY A 57 -11.64 -3.33 5.10
N TYR A 58 -11.44 -2.11 5.53
CA TYR A 58 -12.44 -1.33 6.23
C TYR A 58 -13.38 -0.57 5.28
N THR A 59 -12.81 0.12 4.32
CA THR A 59 -13.56 0.90 3.33
C THR A 59 -13.66 0.15 2.02
N ASN A 60 -14.68 0.44 1.24
CA ASN A 60 -14.94 -0.22 -0.04
C ASN A 60 -13.84 0.13 -1.06
N PRO A 61 -13.04 -0.85 -1.51
CA PRO A 61 -11.94 -0.60 -2.45
C PRO A 61 -12.37 0.00 -3.78
N LYS A 62 -13.60 -0.27 -4.22
CA LYS A 62 -14.13 0.31 -5.46
C LYS A 62 -14.38 1.80 -5.34
N ARG A 63 -14.52 2.30 -4.11
CA ARG A 63 -14.72 3.73 -3.83
C ARG A 63 -13.41 4.43 -3.46
N THR A 64 -12.58 3.79 -2.64
CA THR A 64 -11.42 4.42 -2.00
C THR A 64 -10.09 3.77 -2.35
N GLY A 65 -10.08 2.76 -3.19
CA GLY A 65 -8.85 2.09 -3.61
C GLY A 65 -7.98 2.95 -4.53
N PRO A 66 -6.81 2.44 -4.91
CA PRO A 66 -5.90 3.19 -5.77
C PRO A 66 -6.55 3.48 -7.13
N TYR A 67 -6.53 4.75 -7.53
CA TYR A 67 -7.25 5.18 -8.72
C TYR A 67 -6.56 4.73 -10.00
N ARG A 68 -7.17 3.80 -10.70
CA ARG A 68 -6.78 3.29 -12.02
C ARG A 68 -5.41 2.62 -12.11
N LYS A 69 -4.64 2.54 -11.01
CA LYS A 69 -3.28 2.03 -11.00
C LYS A 69 -3.05 1.05 -9.86
N PHE A 70 -2.08 0.16 -10.03
CA PHE A 70 -1.56 -0.71 -8.97
C PHE A 70 -2.60 -1.65 -8.35
N HIS A 71 -3.64 -2.03 -9.11
CA HIS A 71 -4.67 -2.96 -8.63
C HIS A 71 -4.11 -4.37 -8.43
N ASP A 72 -3.08 -4.73 -9.16
CA ASP A 72 -2.37 -6.00 -9.00
C ASP A 72 -1.58 -6.08 -7.69
N LEU A 73 -1.28 -4.93 -7.07
CA LEU A 73 -0.65 -4.83 -5.75
C LEU A 73 -1.66 -4.59 -4.63
N MET A 74 -2.93 -4.45 -4.94
CA MET A 74 -3.98 -4.20 -3.94
C MET A 74 -4.34 -5.49 -3.21
N ILE A 75 -4.46 -5.41 -1.90
CA ILE A 75 -5.02 -6.47 -1.06
C ILE A 75 -6.42 -6.05 -0.67
N ASP A 76 -7.41 -6.75 -1.21
CA ASP A 76 -8.82 -6.53 -0.92
C ASP A 76 -9.28 -7.55 0.12
N ALA A 77 -9.32 -7.13 1.37
CA ALA A 77 -9.90 -7.91 2.46
C ALA A 77 -11.33 -7.47 2.79
N TYR A 78 -11.88 -6.51 2.05
CA TYR A 78 -13.23 -5.99 2.26
C TYR A 78 -14.30 -6.99 1.80
N GLY A 79 -14.14 -7.55 0.62
CA GLY A 79 -15.06 -8.52 0.06
C GLY A 79 -14.78 -9.94 0.53
N ASP A 80 -15.83 -10.77 0.54
CA ASP A 80 -15.68 -12.21 0.72
C ASP A 80 -15.30 -12.86 -0.62
N GLU A 81 -14.72 -14.06 -0.55
CA GLU A 81 -14.33 -14.80 -1.73
C GLU A 81 -15.54 -15.01 -2.66
N GLY A 82 -15.41 -14.55 -3.90
CA GLY A 82 -16.49 -14.65 -4.88
C GLY A 82 -17.60 -13.60 -4.71
N GLU A 83 -17.52 -12.74 -3.72
CA GLU A 83 -18.53 -11.69 -3.51
C GLU A 83 -18.38 -10.57 -4.53
N ALA A 84 -19.47 -10.26 -5.25
CA ALA A 84 -19.56 -9.11 -6.13
C ALA A 84 -20.25 -7.96 -5.38
N TYR A 85 -19.49 -7.24 -4.54
CA TYR A 85 -20.06 -6.12 -3.79
C TYR A 85 -20.17 -4.86 -4.69
N PRO A 86 -21.25 -4.05 -4.51
CA PRO A 86 -21.38 -2.79 -5.23
C PRO A 86 -20.51 -1.70 -4.62
N ILE A 87 -20.33 -0.60 -5.33
CA ILE A 87 -19.74 0.61 -4.75
C ILE A 87 -20.69 1.14 -3.67
N SER A 88 -20.21 1.32 -2.46
CA SER A 88 -21.02 1.79 -1.32
C SER A 88 -20.18 2.53 -0.29
N MET A 89 -20.87 3.21 0.64
CA MET A 89 -20.27 3.86 1.79
C MET A 89 -20.15 2.92 3.00
N GLU A 90 -20.55 1.65 2.85
CA GLU A 90 -20.51 0.68 3.93
C GLU A 90 -19.08 0.41 4.39
N ASN A 91 -18.85 0.44 5.69
CA ASN A 91 -17.59 0.07 6.32
C ASN A 91 -17.72 -1.33 6.93
N ARG A 92 -16.63 -2.09 6.89
CA ARG A 92 -16.56 -3.44 7.46
C ARG A 92 -15.41 -3.50 8.48
N PRO A 93 -15.68 -3.23 9.76
CA PRO A 93 -14.62 -2.96 10.76
C PRO A 93 -13.76 -4.17 11.12
N ASP A 94 -14.18 -5.38 10.84
CA ASP A 94 -13.45 -6.61 11.18
C ASP A 94 -12.58 -7.15 10.03
N ARG A 95 -12.60 -6.51 8.88
CA ARG A 95 -11.97 -7.07 7.67
C ARG A 95 -10.46 -6.85 7.60
N MET A 96 -9.95 -5.77 8.16
CA MET A 96 -8.50 -5.50 8.16
C MET A 96 -7.68 -6.62 8.81
N GLY A 97 -8.24 -7.27 9.83
CA GLY A 97 -7.61 -8.40 10.51
C GLY A 97 -7.43 -9.65 9.65
N ARG A 98 -8.07 -9.72 8.49
CA ARG A 98 -7.91 -10.82 7.54
C ARG A 98 -6.62 -10.74 6.73
N ILE A 99 -5.99 -9.57 6.69
CA ILE A 99 -4.75 -9.38 5.93
C ILE A 99 -3.61 -10.03 6.71
N ALA A 100 -3.00 -11.04 6.11
CA ALA A 100 -1.87 -11.74 6.69
C ALA A 100 -0.55 -11.17 6.16
N VAL A 101 0.52 -11.38 6.92
CA VAL A 101 1.88 -10.99 6.48
C VAL A 101 2.21 -11.62 5.13
N ARG A 102 1.80 -12.87 4.92
CA ARG A 102 2.00 -13.58 3.65
C ARG A 102 1.40 -12.81 2.47
N ASP A 103 0.21 -12.26 2.62
CA ASP A 103 -0.46 -11.51 1.55
C ASP A 103 0.37 -10.29 1.15
N VAL A 104 0.92 -9.60 2.14
CA VAL A 104 1.78 -8.43 1.91
C VAL A 104 3.07 -8.84 1.22
N LEU A 105 3.71 -9.90 1.69
CA LEU A 105 4.95 -10.40 1.10
C LEU A 105 4.75 -10.86 -0.35
N ASP A 106 3.63 -11.50 -0.65
CA ASP A 106 3.28 -11.90 -2.02
C ASP A 106 3.16 -10.67 -2.94
N ARG A 107 2.58 -9.58 -2.47
CA ARG A 107 2.46 -8.36 -3.25
C ARG A 107 3.80 -7.65 -3.42
N VAL A 108 4.64 -7.65 -2.41
CA VAL A 108 6.01 -7.11 -2.50
C VAL A 108 6.83 -7.90 -3.53
N GLU A 109 6.73 -9.22 -3.51
CA GLU A 109 7.42 -10.06 -4.48
C GLU A 109 6.89 -9.84 -5.91
N ARG A 110 5.58 -9.65 -6.06
CA ARG A 110 4.98 -9.29 -7.33
C ARG A 110 5.50 -7.94 -7.85
N TRP A 111 5.59 -6.95 -6.98
CA TRP A 111 6.19 -5.67 -7.33
C TRP A 111 7.64 -5.84 -7.78
N ARG A 112 8.40 -6.59 -7.03
CA ARG A 112 9.81 -6.84 -7.35
C ARG A 112 9.97 -7.47 -8.72
N SER A 113 9.15 -8.44 -9.06
CA SER A 113 9.22 -9.15 -10.35
C SER A 113 8.70 -8.29 -11.50
N ALA A 114 7.56 -7.62 -11.32
CA ALA A 114 6.86 -6.94 -12.42
C ALA A 114 7.31 -5.49 -12.62
N TYR A 115 7.69 -4.78 -11.55
CA TYR A 115 7.99 -3.35 -11.60
C TYR A 115 9.48 -3.05 -11.56
N GLN A 116 10.22 -3.68 -10.65
CA GLN A 116 11.65 -3.43 -10.54
C GLN A 116 12.45 -3.96 -11.72
N SER A 117 12.07 -5.11 -12.25
CA SER A 117 12.74 -5.67 -13.44
C SER A 117 12.59 -4.75 -14.67
N ALA A 118 11.46 -4.07 -14.79
CA ALA A 118 11.23 -3.11 -15.88
C ALA A 118 12.01 -1.80 -15.65
N VAL A 119 12.28 -1.43 -14.39
CA VAL A 119 13.00 -0.20 -14.03
C VAL A 119 14.51 -0.42 -14.01
N SER A 120 14.97 -1.64 -13.73
CA SER A 120 16.39 -1.99 -13.70
C SER A 120 17.00 -2.27 -15.09
N GLY A 121 16.21 -2.17 -16.15
CA GLY A 121 16.76 -2.11 -17.49
C GLY A 121 17.68 -0.89 -17.64
N PRO A 122 18.66 -0.90 -18.56
CA PRO A 122 19.58 0.21 -18.67
C PRO A 122 18.80 1.49 -18.95
N LYS A 123 18.80 2.36 -17.96
CA LYS A 123 18.40 3.74 -18.20
C LYS A 123 19.52 4.35 -19.04
N ALA A 124 19.19 4.46 -20.29
CA ALA A 124 20.05 5.29 -21.13
C ALA A 124 20.04 6.71 -20.58
#